data_4b9ea8c1c211e63a0da88161c0db7e79
#
_entry.id   4b9ea8c1c211e63a0da88161c0db7e79
#
_cell.length_a   1.000
_cell.length_b   1.000
_cell.length_c   1.000
_cell.angle_alpha   90.00
_cell.angle_beta   90.00
_cell.angle_gamma   90.00
#
_symmetry.space_group_name_H-M   'P 1'
#
loop_
_entity.id
_entity.type
_entity.pdbx_description
1 polymer ?
#
loop_
_entity_poly.entity_id
_entity_poly.type
_entity_poly.pdbx_seq_one_letter_code
_entity_poly.pdbx_strand_id
1 'polypeptide(L)'
;RLYTRILIAAIWIALIPVVGKYIVLGISALLIFTVSNNFLIIAAFAACMVIFVFPLFLLGTVTPSLVKYAVDSLDDNGKTVGTLGAFNTIGSIIGTFVPTFVTIPAVGTSITFLIFSGILLVLAIVYFVNVRAGKKKVIVSVVIFALCCGLGYSDSFAFWEKNLTYEGESVYNYLQVS
;
A
#
# COMPACT_ATOMS: atom_id res chain seq x y z
N ARG A 1 3.78 18.49 7.79
CA ARG A 1 3.67 18.16 6.35
C ARG A 1 4.12 16.71 6.06
N LEU A 2 5.26 16.24 6.62
CA LEU A 2 5.75 14.86 6.40
C LEU A 2 4.71 13.81 6.80
N TYR A 3 4.25 13.85 8.04
CA TYR A 3 3.28 12.86 8.55
C TYR A 3 1.90 12.94 7.90
N THR A 4 1.53 14.10 7.35
CA THR A 4 0.30 14.20 6.54
C THR A 4 0.46 13.41 5.23
N ARG A 5 1.64 13.39 4.62
CA ARG A 5 1.92 12.58 3.42
C ARG A 5 1.89 11.09 3.74
N ILE A 6 2.47 10.67 4.88
CA ILE A 6 2.42 9.28 5.35
C ILE A 6 0.98 8.86 5.59
N LEU A 7 0.18 9.72 6.22
CA LEU A 7 -1.23 9.45 6.48
C LEU A 7 -2.05 9.31 5.19
N ILE A 8 -1.83 10.18 4.20
CA ILE A 8 -2.49 10.08 2.89
C ILE A 8 -2.06 8.79 2.18
N ALA A 9 -0.76 8.44 2.22
CA ALA A 9 -0.26 7.21 1.63
C ALA A 9 -0.86 5.97 2.32
N ALA A 10 -0.99 5.98 3.65
CA ALA A 10 -1.62 4.90 4.41
C ALA A 10 -3.08 4.69 3.98
N ILE A 11 -3.86 5.76 3.91
CA ILE A 11 -5.26 5.68 3.47
C ILE A 11 -5.35 5.17 2.03
N TRP A 12 -4.49 5.66 1.14
CA TRP A 12 -4.48 5.20 -0.26
C TRP A 12 -4.18 3.71 -0.37
N ILE A 13 -3.17 3.22 0.37
CA ILE A 13 -2.82 1.80 0.40
C ILE A 13 -3.98 0.96 0.97
N ALA A 14 -4.68 1.46 2.00
CA ALA A 14 -5.86 0.80 2.55
C ALA A 14 -7.04 0.71 1.55
N LEU A 15 -7.14 1.67 0.62
CA LEU A 15 -8.16 1.67 -0.43
C LEU A 15 -7.86 0.67 -1.56
N ILE A 16 -6.60 0.26 -1.75
CA ILE A 16 -6.20 -0.63 -2.84
C ILE A 16 -7.02 -1.93 -2.88
N PRO A 17 -7.24 -2.68 -1.78
CA PRO A 17 -8.04 -3.90 -1.82
C PRO A 17 -9.47 -3.66 -2.30
N VAL A 18 -10.06 -2.53 -1.93
CA VAL A 18 -11.46 -2.19 -2.24
C VAL A 18 -11.62 -1.66 -3.67
N VAL A 19 -10.75 -0.72 -4.07
CA VAL A 19 -10.89 0.03 -5.32
C VAL A 19 -10.08 -0.59 -6.46
N GLY A 20 -9.00 -1.31 -6.14
CA GLY A 20 -8.06 -1.86 -7.12
C GLY A 20 -8.73 -2.76 -8.15
N LYS A 21 -9.65 -3.63 -7.73
CA LYS A 21 -10.42 -4.51 -8.61
C LYS A 21 -11.23 -3.73 -9.65
N TYR A 22 -11.87 -2.63 -9.26
CA TYR A 22 -12.66 -1.80 -10.16
C TYR A 22 -11.78 -1.03 -11.16
N ILE A 23 -10.58 -0.60 -10.72
CA ILE A 23 -9.59 0.05 -11.60
C ILE A 23 -9.10 -0.95 -12.65
N VAL A 24 -8.71 -2.16 -12.22
CA VAL A 24 -8.25 -3.21 -13.14
C VAL A 24 -9.33 -3.56 -14.15
N LEU A 25 -10.57 -3.76 -13.69
CA LEU A 25 -11.71 -4.03 -14.57
C LEU A 25 -11.97 -2.90 -15.56
N GLY A 26 -11.99 -1.66 -15.08
CA GLY A 26 -12.23 -0.49 -15.93
C GLY A 26 -11.17 -0.34 -17.03
N ILE A 27 -9.90 -0.49 -16.68
CA ILE A 27 -8.79 -0.42 -17.63
C ILE A 27 -8.83 -1.60 -18.60
N SER A 28 -9.09 -2.81 -18.11
CA SER A 28 -9.21 -4.01 -18.96
C SER A 28 -10.38 -3.90 -19.92
N ALA A 29 -11.56 -3.45 -19.45
CA ALA A 29 -12.72 -3.26 -20.29
C ALA A 29 -12.49 -2.21 -21.38
N LEU A 30 -11.81 -1.12 -21.06
CA LEU A 30 -11.49 -0.06 -22.01
C LEU A 30 -10.53 -0.53 -23.11
N LEU A 31 -9.63 -1.46 -22.78
CA LEU A 31 -8.62 -1.98 -23.70
C LEU A 31 -9.07 -3.22 -24.49
N ILE A 32 -10.10 -3.94 -24.02
CA ILE A 32 -10.69 -5.09 -24.75
C ILE A 32 -11.21 -4.66 -26.15
N PHE A 33 -11.67 -3.43 -26.30
CA PHE A 33 -12.11 -2.91 -27.60
C PHE A 33 -10.99 -2.63 -28.60
N THR A 34 -9.71 -2.73 -28.21
CA THR A 34 -8.54 -2.41 -29.05
C THR A 34 -7.67 -3.63 -29.37
N VAL A 35 -8.27 -4.74 -29.66
CA VAL A 35 -7.75 -5.95 -30.36
C VAL A 35 -6.24 -6.22 -30.37
N SER A 36 -5.73 -7.01 -29.42
CA SER A 36 -4.62 -8.01 -29.62
C SER A 36 -4.15 -8.57 -28.27
N ASN A 37 -3.65 -9.82 -28.24
CA ASN A 37 -3.18 -10.51 -27.01
C ASN A 37 -2.10 -9.74 -26.21
N ASN A 38 -1.33 -8.88 -26.85
CA ASN A 38 -0.31 -8.04 -26.19
C ASN A 38 -0.91 -6.90 -25.36
N PHE A 39 -2.18 -6.53 -25.60
CA PHE A 39 -2.85 -5.44 -24.84
C PHE A 39 -3.12 -5.79 -23.37
N LEU A 40 -3.26 -7.06 -23.03
CA LEU A 40 -3.50 -7.47 -21.65
C LEU A 40 -2.31 -7.13 -20.74
N ILE A 41 -1.09 -7.26 -21.24
CA ILE A 41 0.14 -6.89 -20.54
C ILE A 41 0.20 -5.36 -20.34
N ILE A 42 -0.14 -4.60 -21.38
CA ILE A 42 -0.16 -3.13 -21.31
C ILE A 42 -1.24 -2.66 -20.35
N ALA A 43 -2.42 -3.28 -20.34
CA ALA A 43 -3.51 -2.99 -19.42
C ALA A 43 -3.10 -3.24 -17.96
N ALA A 44 -2.48 -4.38 -17.68
CA ALA A 44 -1.98 -4.72 -16.35
C ALA A 44 -0.91 -3.73 -15.89
N PHE A 45 0.02 -3.36 -16.77
CA PHE A 45 1.05 -2.36 -16.46
C PHE A 45 0.45 -0.98 -16.18
N ALA A 46 -0.51 -0.54 -16.99
CA ALA A 46 -1.20 0.73 -16.81
C ALA A 46 -2.00 0.76 -15.48
N ALA A 47 -2.69 -0.33 -15.16
CA ALA A 47 -3.41 -0.47 -13.89
C ALA A 47 -2.46 -0.37 -12.69
N CYS A 48 -1.34 -1.10 -12.73
CA CYS A 48 -0.31 -1.02 -11.70
C CYS A 48 0.24 0.41 -11.54
N MET A 49 0.51 1.09 -12.65
CA MET A 49 0.98 2.48 -12.62
C MET A 49 -0.04 3.39 -11.92
N VAL A 50 -1.32 3.32 -12.28
CA VAL A 50 -2.37 4.16 -11.68
C VAL A 50 -2.51 3.89 -10.18
N ILE A 51 -2.45 2.63 -9.77
CA ILE A 51 -2.65 2.22 -8.38
C ILE A 51 -1.45 2.61 -7.50
N PHE A 52 -0.22 2.36 -7.96
CA PHE A 52 0.97 2.42 -7.12
C PHE A 52 1.80 3.70 -7.23
N VAL A 53 1.77 4.43 -8.36
CA VAL A 53 2.60 5.64 -8.53
C VAL A 53 2.32 6.68 -7.46
N PHE A 54 1.06 6.93 -7.13
CA PHE A 54 0.69 7.96 -6.16
C PHE A 54 1.20 7.66 -4.74
N PRO A 55 0.92 6.49 -4.11
CA PRO A 55 1.41 6.20 -2.78
C PRO A 55 2.95 6.05 -2.73
N LEU A 56 3.57 5.46 -3.75
CA LEU A 56 5.02 5.34 -3.82
C LEU A 56 5.70 6.71 -3.94
N PHE A 57 5.15 7.63 -4.73
CA PHE A 57 5.65 9.00 -4.81
C PHE A 57 5.60 9.70 -3.44
N LEU A 58 4.49 9.57 -2.71
CA LEU A 58 4.36 10.16 -1.37
C LEU A 58 5.39 9.56 -0.40
N LEU A 59 5.54 8.23 -0.37
CA LEU A 59 6.50 7.54 0.49
C LEU A 59 7.94 7.85 0.08
N GLY A 60 8.24 7.97 -1.21
CA GLY A 60 9.56 8.36 -1.72
C GLY A 60 10.02 9.73 -1.23
N THR A 61 9.10 10.65 -0.90
CA THR A 61 9.44 11.95 -0.32
C THR A 61 9.76 11.89 1.19
N VAL A 62 9.55 10.75 1.84
CA VAL A 62 9.77 10.60 3.29
C VAL A 62 11.25 10.66 3.62
N THR A 63 12.08 9.87 2.94
CA THR A 63 13.55 9.82 3.20
C THR A 63 14.21 11.19 3.09
N PRO A 64 14.07 11.97 1.99
CA PRO A 64 14.68 13.29 1.90
C PRO A 64 14.11 14.27 2.93
N SER A 65 12.84 14.10 3.31
CA SER A 65 12.24 14.94 4.36
C SER A 65 12.81 14.61 5.74
N LEU A 66 13.07 13.33 6.04
CA LEU A 66 13.72 12.92 7.29
C LEU A 66 15.16 13.42 7.38
N VAL A 67 15.92 13.31 6.29
CA VAL A 67 17.28 13.88 6.22
C VAL A 67 17.24 15.37 6.59
N LYS A 68 16.35 16.14 5.97
CA LYS A 68 16.20 17.57 6.23
C LYS A 68 15.91 17.91 7.69
N TYR A 69 15.17 17.05 8.40
CA TYR A 69 14.80 17.28 9.80
C TYR A 69 15.83 16.72 10.79
N ALA A 70 16.64 15.74 10.37
CA ALA A 70 17.61 15.07 11.24
C ALA A 70 19.01 15.69 11.18
N VAL A 71 19.28 16.59 10.22
CA VAL A 71 20.56 17.26 10.05
C VAL A 71 20.53 18.62 10.76
N ASP A 72 21.25 18.73 11.87
CA ASP A 72 21.41 19.98 12.63
C ASP A 72 22.64 20.79 12.19
N SER A 73 23.69 20.14 11.63
CA SER A 73 24.93 20.76 11.17
C SER A 73 25.48 20.10 9.90
N LEU A 74 26.33 20.83 9.17
CA LEU A 74 26.97 20.32 7.93
C LEU A 74 27.90 19.15 8.20
N ASP A 75 28.54 19.12 9.38
CA ASP A 75 29.53 18.10 9.75
C ASP A 75 28.87 16.73 10.05
N ASP A 76 27.65 16.73 10.51
CA ASP A 76 26.87 15.48 10.81
C ASP A 76 26.08 14.93 9.62
N ASN A 77 26.09 15.62 8.49
CA ASN A 77 25.33 15.24 7.30
C ASN A 77 25.62 13.81 6.81
N GLY A 78 26.91 13.47 6.70
CA GLY A 78 27.35 12.17 6.18
C GLY A 78 26.88 11.01 7.06
N LYS A 79 27.01 11.15 8.37
CA LYS A 79 26.60 10.15 9.35
C LYS A 79 25.07 9.95 9.35
N THR A 80 24.32 11.05 9.35
CA THR A 80 22.85 11.02 9.35
C THR A 80 22.29 10.39 8.07
N VAL A 81 22.80 10.80 6.90
CA VAL A 81 22.40 10.23 5.61
C VAL A 81 22.78 8.76 5.53
N GLY A 82 23.98 8.38 5.97
CA GLY A 82 24.43 6.99 6.01
C GLY A 82 23.55 6.12 6.91
N THR A 83 23.22 6.60 8.10
CA THR A 83 22.36 5.88 9.05
C THR A 83 20.94 5.71 8.50
N LEU A 84 20.34 6.77 7.97
CA LEU A 84 19.02 6.69 7.34
C LEU A 84 19.02 5.77 6.11
N GLY A 85 20.10 5.80 5.32
CA GLY A 85 20.29 4.88 4.19
C GLY A 85 20.35 3.42 4.63
N ALA A 86 21.09 3.12 5.71
CA ALA A 86 21.17 1.77 6.27
C ALA A 86 19.79 1.27 6.75
N PHE A 87 19.06 2.09 7.50
CA PHE A 87 17.69 1.73 7.92
C PHE A 87 16.75 1.54 6.73
N ASN A 88 16.86 2.37 5.71
CA ASN A 88 16.05 2.21 4.48
C ASN A 88 16.35 0.88 3.77
N THR A 89 17.63 0.49 3.71
CA THR A 89 18.05 -0.80 3.12
C THR A 89 17.50 -1.98 3.92
N ILE A 90 17.63 -1.97 5.24
CA ILE A 90 17.09 -3.01 6.12
C ILE A 90 15.57 -3.07 5.98
N GLY A 91 14.90 -1.91 6.00
CA GLY A 91 13.46 -1.81 5.82
C GLY A 91 13.00 -2.35 4.47
N SER A 92 13.75 -2.11 3.40
CA SER A 92 13.46 -2.62 2.05
C SER A 92 13.56 -4.15 1.99
N ILE A 93 14.59 -4.74 2.62
CA ILE A 93 14.75 -6.19 2.70
C ILE A 93 13.54 -6.79 3.44
N ILE A 94 13.24 -6.32 4.65
CA ILE A 94 12.12 -6.81 5.44
C ILE A 94 10.80 -6.61 4.67
N GLY A 95 10.59 -5.42 4.11
CA GLY A 95 9.38 -5.06 3.37
C GLY A 95 9.19 -5.83 2.07
N THR A 96 10.23 -6.46 1.52
CA THR A 96 10.12 -7.33 0.35
C THR A 96 9.87 -8.79 0.76
N PHE A 97 10.63 -9.30 1.71
CA PHE A 97 10.57 -10.72 2.07
C PHE A 97 9.36 -11.07 2.93
N VAL A 98 9.03 -10.25 3.94
CA VAL A 98 7.92 -10.55 4.86
C VAL A 98 6.57 -10.61 4.15
N PRO A 99 6.18 -9.64 3.30
CA PRO A 99 4.93 -9.76 2.55
C PRO A 99 4.91 -10.99 1.66
N THR A 100 5.95 -11.18 0.88
CA THR A 100 5.96 -12.20 -0.17
C THR A 100 5.96 -13.62 0.38
N PHE A 101 6.73 -13.90 1.42
CA PHE A 101 6.92 -15.27 1.92
C PHE A 101 6.11 -15.60 3.17
N VAL A 102 5.65 -14.60 3.91
CA VAL A 102 4.97 -14.82 5.18
C VAL A 102 3.52 -14.35 5.13
N THR A 103 3.28 -13.05 4.87
CA THR A 103 1.92 -12.52 5.04
C THR A 103 0.99 -12.88 3.89
N ILE A 104 1.42 -12.79 2.63
CA ILE A 104 0.56 -13.15 1.48
C ILE A 104 0.15 -14.63 1.55
N PRO A 105 1.06 -15.61 1.75
CA PRO A 105 0.65 -17.01 1.88
C PRO A 105 -0.19 -17.31 3.12
N ALA A 106 -0.03 -16.53 4.20
CA ALA A 106 -0.75 -16.77 5.45
C ALA A 106 -2.16 -16.16 5.48
N VAL A 107 -2.33 -14.95 4.95
CA VAL A 107 -3.57 -14.17 5.11
C VAL A 107 -4.08 -13.55 3.80
N GLY A 108 -3.39 -13.74 2.69
CA GLY A 108 -3.75 -13.21 1.38
C GLY A 108 -3.32 -11.76 1.13
N THR A 109 -3.40 -11.34 -0.12
CA THR A 109 -2.92 -10.04 -0.59
C THR A 109 -3.71 -8.89 0.03
N SER A 110 -5.04 -8.98 0.08
CA SER A 110 -5.91 -7.91 0.60
C SER A 110 -5.61 -7.59 2.07
N ILE A 111 -5.51 -8.62 2.91
CA ILE A 111 -5.21 -8.45 4.34
C ILE A 111 -3.77 -7.95 4.51
N THR A 112 -2.82 -8.39 3.69
CA THR A 112 -1.45 -7.89 3.70
C THR A 112 -1.40 -6.37 3.47
N PHE A 113 -2.12 -5.85 2.48
CA PHE A 113 -2.22 -4.40 2.26
C PHE A 113 -2.80 -3.67 3.47
N LEU A 114 -3.83 -4.23 4.11
CA LEU A 114 -4.43 -3.64 5.32
C LEU A 114 -3.46 -3.63 6.51
N ILE A 115 -2.67 -4.70 6.71
CA ILE A 115 -1.65 -4.76 7.76
C ILE A 115 -0.60 -3.66 7.58
N PHE A 116 0.01 -3.56 6.40
CA PHE A 116 1.04 -2.56 6.15
C PHE A 116 0.50 -1.13 6.15
N SER A 117 -0.69 -0.92 5.62
CA SER A 117 -1.40 0.35 5.74
C SER A 117 -1.69 0.72 7.19
N GLY A 118 -2.11 -0.25 8.01
CA GLY A 118 -2.32 -0.08 9.45
C GLY A 118 -1.05 0.35 10.20
N ILE A 119 0.10 -0.25 9.89
CA ILE A 119 1.39 0.14 10.45
C ILE A 119 1.71 1.60 10.12
N LEU A 120 1.56 2.00 8.87
CA LEU A 120 1.79 3.40 8.45
C LEU A 120 0.82 4.37 9.14
N LEU A 121 -0.45 3.97 9.29
CA LEU A 121 -1.46 4.76 9.97
C LEU A 121 -1.13 4.94 11.45
N VAL A 122 -0.72 3.88 12.15
CA VAL A 122 -0.30 3.95 13.56
C VAL A 122 0.89 4.91 13.72
N LEU A 123 1.90 4.83 12.86
CA LEU A 123 3.04 5.74 12.87
C LEU A 123 2.60 7.20 12.70
N ALA A 124 1.67 7.47 11.79
CA ALA A 124 1.12 8.81 11.60
C ALA A 124 0.32 9.28 12.81
N ILE A 125 -0.52 8.41 13.41
CA ILE A 125 -1.33 8.74 14.59
C ILE A 125 -0.45 9.07 15.80
N VAL A 126 0.55 8.25 16.09
CA VAL A 126 1.49 8.47 17.21
C VAL A 126 2.09 9.87 17.14
N TYR A 127 2.48 10.30 15.96
CA TYR A 127 2.99 11.65 15.77
C TYR A 127 1.93 12.73 16.03
N PHE A 128 0.73 12.60 15.43
CA PHE A 128 -0.33 13.61 15.59
C PHE A 128 -0.84 13.73 17.03
N VAL A 129 -0.84 12.61 17.77
CA VAL A 129 -1.19 12.60 19.21
C VAL A 129 -0.13 13.34 20.02
N ASN A 130 1.15 13.09 19.78
CA ASN A 130 2.25 13.74 20.48
C ASN A 130 2.30 15.26 20.23
N VAL A 131 2.00 15.70 19.02
CA VAL A 131 2.00 17.13 18.66
C VAL A 131 0.68 17.83 19.04
N ARG A 132 -0.33 17.07 19.52
CA ARG A 132 -1.68 17.57 19.83
C ARG A 132 -2.34 18.35 18.69
N ALA A 133 -1.91 18.13 17.45
CA ALA A 133 -2.39 18.82 16.27
C ALA A 133 -3.24 17.89 15.40
N GLY A 134 -4.29 18.41 14.80
CA GLY A 134 -5.00 17.71 13.73
C GLY A 134 -5.92 16.56 14.16
N LYS A 135 -6.56 16.62 15.33
CA LYS A 135 -7.52 15.61 15.82
C LYS A 135 -8.55 15.20 14.76
N LYS A 136 -9.07 16.14 13.97
CA LYS A 136 -10.02 15.85 12.88
C LYS A 136 -9.41 14.94 11.81
N LYS A 137 -8.12 15.16 11.43
CA LYS A 137 -7.44 14.33 10.43
C LYS A 137 -7.24 12.91 10.92
N VAL A 138 -6.89 12.74 12.19
CA VAL A 138 -6.73 11.43 12.83
C VAL A 138 -8.06 10.67 12.84
N ILE A 139 -9.13 11.31 13.30
CA ILE A 139 -10.45 10.68 13.37
C ILE A 139 -10.92 10.27 11.98
N VAL A 140 -10.84 11.15 10.99
CA VAL A 140 -11.24 10.85 9.61
C VAL A 140 -10.42 9.69 9.04
N SER A 141 -9.10 9.65 9.25
CA SER A 141 -8.25 8.58 8.74
C SER A 141 -8.54 7.24 9.41
N VAL A 142 -8.79 7.22 10.71
CA VAL A 142 -9.18 6.01 11.43
C VAL A 142 -10.54 5.48 10.94
N VAL A 143 -11.51 6.37 10.74
CA VAL A 143 -12.84 5.98 10.21
C VAL A 143 -12.72 5.40 8.81
N ILE A 144 -11.98 6.06 7.91
CA ILE A 144 -11.75 5.55 6.54
C ILE A 144 -11.04 4.19 6.59
N PHE A 145 -10.00 4.05 7.42
CA PHE A 145 -9.29 2.79 7.57
C PHE A 145 -10.19 1.67 8.10
N ALA A 146 -11.03 1.95 9.09
CA ALA A 146 -11.98 0.98 9.63
C ALA A 146 -13.01 0.54 8.57
N LEU A 147 -13.50 1.47 7.74
CA LEU A 147 -14.36 1.15 6.59
C LEU A 147 -13.63 0.29 5.56
N CYS A 148 -12.37 0.62 5.22
CA CYS A 148 -11.56 -0.19 4.31
C CYS A 148 -11.29 -1.60 4.87
N CYS A 149 -11.07 -1.74 6.18
CA CYS A 149 -10.93 -3.04 6.83
C CYS A 149 -12.22 -3.86 6.72
N GLY A 150 -13.38 -3.26 6.97
CA GLY A 150 -14.66 -3.94 6.87
C GLY A 150 -14.98 -4.41 5.46
N LEU A 151 -14.74 -3.57 4.46
CA LEU A 151 -14.97 -3.89 3.06
C LEU A 151 -13.89 -4.81 2.48
N GLY A 152 -12.62 -4.56 2.77
CA GLY A 152 -11.50 -5.33 2.23
C GLY A 152 -11.34 -6.72 2.84
N TYR A 153 -11.88 -6.96 4.05
CA TYR A 153 -11.88 -8.29 4.67
C TYR A 153 -12.86 -9.25 3.99
N SER A 154 -13.99 -8.73 3.51
CA SER A 154 -15.04 -9.52 2.85
C SER A 154 -14.92 -9.56 1.32
N ASP A 155 -13.92 -8.85 0.74
CA ASP A 155 -13.76 -8.77 -0.70
C ASP A 155 -12.90 -9.93 -1.23
N SER A 156 -13.53 -10.85 -1.94
CA SER A 156 -12.86 -11.82 -2.80
C SER A 156 -12.48 -11.18 -4.15
N PHE A 157 -11.31 -11.54 -4.69
CA PHE A 157 -10.93 -11.17 -6.06
C PHE A 157 -11.74 -11.94 -7.12
N ALA A 158 -12.45 -12.99 -6.72
CA ALA A 158 -13.29 -13.83 -7.59
C ALA A 158 -14.76 -13.37 -7.63
N PHE A 159 -14.99 -12.06 -7.67
CA PHE A 159 -16.34 -11.48 -7.63
C PHE A 159 -17.25 -11.87 -8.82
N TRP A 160 -16.72 -12.54 -9.84
CA TRP A 160 -17.48 -13.10 -10.98
C TRP A 160 -18.00 -14.52 -10.75
N GLU A 161 -17.50 -15.24 -9.74
CA GLU A 161 -17.92 -16.61 -9.42
C GLU A 161 -18.79 -16.63 -8.17
N LYS A 162 -20.02 -17.15 -8.31
CA LYS A 162 -21.00 -17.18 -7.22
C LYS A 162 -20.87 -18.40 -6.30
N ASN A 163 -20.14 -19.44 -6.71
CA ASN A 163 -20.04 -20.73 -6.01
C ASN A 163 -18.58 -21.13 -5.77
N LEU A 164 -17.81 -20.27 -5.11
CA LEU A 164 -16.47 -20.60 -4.67
C LEU A 164 -16.50 -21.51 -3.45
N THR A 165 -15.96 -22.73 -3.58
CA THR A 165 -15.81 -23.67 -2.48
C THR A 165 -14.51 -23.40 -1.70
N TYR A 166 -13.47 -22.93 -2.37
CA TYR A 166 -12.17 -22.60 -1.78
C TYR A 166 -11.47 -21.49 -2.55
N GLU A 167 -10.91 -20.53 -1.83
CA GLU A 167 -10.08 -19.46 -2.37
C GLU A 167 -8.79 -19.39 -1.56
N GLY A 168 -7.65 -19.41 -2.20
CA GLY A 168 -6.36 -19.35 -1.53
C GLY A 168 -5.27 -18.73 -2.39
N GLU A 169 -4.35 -18.03 -1.74
CA GLU A 169 -3.19 -17.43 -2.40
C GLU A 169 -1.92 -18.17 -1.97
N SER A 170 -1.10 -18.54 -2.95
CA SER A 170 0.25 -19.06 -2.72
C SER A 170 1.28 -18.03 -3.19
N VAL A 171 2.56 -18.29 -2.90
CA VAL A 171 3.67 -17.45 -3.38
C VAL A 171 3.71 -17.35 -4.93
N TYR A 172 3.12 -18.31 -5.62
CA TYR A 172 3.20 -18.42 -7.07
C TYR A 172 1.87 -18.28 -7.80
N ASN A 173 0.77 -18.65 -7.16
CA ASN A 173 -0.54 -18.73 -7.82
C ASN A 173 -1.68 -18.33 -6.88
N TYR A 174 -2.70 -17.75 -7.48
CA TYR A 174 -4.02 -17.59 -6.90
C TYR A 174 -4.89 -18.80 -7.28
N LEU A 175 -5.39 -19.52 -6.28
CA LEU A 175 -6.15 -20.77 -6.47
C LEU A 175 -7.62 -20.52 -6.16
N GLN A 176 -8.46 -20.90 -7.11
CA GLN A 176 -9.92 -20.89 -6.99
C GLN A 176 -10.43 -22.30 -7.29
N VAL A 177 -11.31 -22.81 -6.42
CA VAL A 177 -12.02 -24.09 -6.63
C VAL A 177 -13.51 -23.79 -6.60
N SER A 178 -14.16 -24.00 -7.71
CA SER A 178 -15.59 -23.87 -7.91
C SER A 178 -16.30 -25.23 -7.81
#